data_9b4c756693c0fdb2c0ed2d6d6b42838a
#
_entry.id   9b4c756693c0fdb2c0ed2d6d6b42838a
#
_cell.length_a   1.000
_cell.length_b   1.000
_cell.length_c   1.000
_cell.angle_alpha   90.00
_cell.angle_beta   90.00
_cell.angle_gamma   90.00
#
_symmetry.space_group_name_H-M   'P 1'
#
loop_
_entity.id
_entity.type
_entity.pdbx_description
1 polymer ?
#
loop_
_entity_poly.entity_id
_entity_poly.type
_entity_poly.pdbx_seq_one_letter_code
_entity_poly.pdbx_strand_id
1 'polypeptide(L)'
;MKKKKINPDVQKLAKRIKTLRIDQGYTNYEHFAFDRYFARTQYARYEKGEDLRFTSLVKLAHSFGLTLSQFFEGFEGRSRTGKY
;
A
#
# COMPACT_ATOMS: atom_id res chain seq x y z
N MET A 1 -26.43 -5.39 2.05
CA MET A 1 -25.70 -5.47 1.87
C MET A 1 -24.67 -5.81 2.47
N LYS A 2 -24.08 -6.31 2.50
CA LYS A 2 -23.17 -6.67 3.07
C LYS A 2 -22.03 -5.98 2.93
N LYS A 3 -21.33 -5.72 3.72
CA LYS A 3 -20.27 -5.13 3.69
C LYS A 3 -19.20 -5.99 3.48
N LYS A 4 -18.34 -5.84 2.68
CA LYS A 4 -17.29 -6.62 2.46
C LYS A 4 -16.37 -6.56 3.58
N LYS A 5 -15.91 -7.58 4.10
CA LYS A 5 -14.99 -7.61 5.11
C LYS A 5 -13.66 -7.37 4.61
N ILE A 6 -12.92 -6.42 4.95
CA ILE A 6 -11.58 -6.15 4.51
C ILE A 6 -10.59 -6.86 5.40
N ASN A 7 -9.71 -7.58 4.79
CA ASN A 7 -8.68 -8.32 5.52
C ASN A 7 -7.81 -7.33 6.29
N PRO A 8 -7.57 -7.57 7.56
CA PRO A 8 -6.76 -6.66 8.37
C PRO A 8 -5.37 -6.41 7.82
N ASP A 9 -4.76 -7.42 7.18
CA ASP A 9 -3.44 -7.23 6.61
C ASP A 9 -3.49 -6.32 5.40
N VAL A 10 -4.57 -6.39 4.63
CA VAL A 10 -4.72 -5.53 3.47
C VAL A 10 -5.00 -4.10 3.94
N GLN A 11 -5.70 -3.94 5.05
CA GLN A 11 -5.93 -2.63 5.59
C GLN A 11 -4.63 -2.01 6.07
N LYS A 12 -3.78 -2.84 6.66
CA LYS A 12 -2.50 -2.38 7.15
C LYS A 12 -1.66 -1.94 5.97
N LEU A 13 -1.72 -2.68 4.88
CA LEU A 13 -0.98 -2.35 3.68
C LEU A 13 -1.48 -1.02 3.12
N ALA A 14 -2.78 -0.83 3.06
CA ALA A 14 -3.35 0.40 2.54
C ALA A 14 -2.89 1.61 3.34
N LYS A 15 -2.84 1.44 4.64
CA LYS A 15 -2.40 2.50 5.50
C LYS A 15 -0.94 2.80 5.31
N ARG A 16 -0.13 1.77 5.13
CA ARG A 16 1.30 1.95 4.89
C ARG A 16 1.52 2.74 3.59
N ILE A 17 0.78 2.39 2.55
CA ILE A 17 0.90 3.06 1.26
C ILE A 17 0.55 4.54 1.42
N LYS A 18 -0.52 4.83 2.11
CA LYS A 18 -0.93 6.20 2.29
C LYS A 18 0.09 6.98 3.10
N THR A 19 0.62 6.37 4.15
CA THR A 19 1.61 7.03 4.99
C THR A 19 2.86 7.35 4.19
N LEU A 20 3.32 6.41 3.35
CA LEU A 20 4.50 6.65 2.56
C LEU A 20 4.27 7.79 1.57
N ARG A 21 3.08 7.85 1.00
CA ARG A 21 2.77 8.92 0.06
C ARG A 21 2.82 10.27 0.76
N ILE A 22 2.20 10.36 1.90
CA ILE A 22 2.17 11.61 2.65
C ILE A 22 3.57 12.00 3.10
N ASP A 23 4.37 11.01 3.53
CA ASP A 23 5.72 11.29 3.95
C ASP A 23 6.57 11.84 2.83
N GLN A 24 6.23 11.56 1.59
CA GLN A 24 6.97 12.10 0.47
C GLN A 24 6.42 13.45 0.01
N GLY A 25 5.53 14.02 0.77
CA GLY A 25 5.02 15.35 0.47
C GLY A 25 3.78 15.41 -0.40
N TYR A 26 3.19 14.27 -0.68
CA TYR A 26 2.01 14.26 -1.52
C TYR A 26 0.75 14.16 -0.67
N THR A 27 0.08 15.26 -0.49
CA THR A 27 -1.16 15.22 0.27
C THR A 27 -2.31 14.77 -0.62
N ASN A 28 -2.13 14.86 -1.93
CA ASN A 28 -3.16 14.47 -2.86
C ASN A 28 -2.74 13.22 -3.60
N TYR A 29 -3.50 12.15 -3.50
CA TYR A 29 -3.09 10.89 -4.09
C TYR A 29 -3.08 10.94 -5.62
N GLU A 30 -3.90 11.82 -6.21
CA GLU A 30 -3.94 11.91 -7.64
C GLU A 30 -2.63 12.46 -8.20
N HIS A 31 -2.02 13.40 -7.49
CA HIS A 31 -0.75 13.95 -7.91
C HIS A 31 0.33 12.86 -7.82
N PHE A 32 0.28 12.07 -6.76
CA PHE A 32 1.27 11.01 -6.60
C PHE A 32 1.11 9.98 -7.73
N ALA A 33 -0.12 9.59 -8.02
CA ALA A 33 -0.38 8.60 -9.05
C ALA A 33 0.12 9.13 -10.40
N PHE A 34 -0.16 10.38 -10.68
CA PHE A 34 0.26 10.96 -11.93
C PHE A 34 1.78 10.99 -12.05
N ASP A 35 2.45 11.47 -11.03
CA ASP A 35 3.90 11.57 -11.06
C ASP A 35 4.60 10.21 -11.12
N ARG A 36 3.98 9.19 -10.59
CA ARG A 36 4.61 7.88 -10.57
C ARG A 36 4.05 6.94 -11.63
N TYR A 37 3.28 7.48 -12.56
CA TYR A 37 2.74 6.69 -13.65
C TYR A 37 1.81 5.56 -13.24
N PHE A 38 0.95 5.81 -12.28
CA PHE A 38 -0.09 4.87 -11.93
C PHE A 38 -1.41 5.41 -12.45
N ALA A 39 -2.28 4.54 -12.88
CA ALA A 39 -3.62 4.95 -13.26
C ALA A 39 -4.28 5.43 -11.98
N ARG A 40 -4.89 6.58 -12.00
CA ARG A 40 -5.51 7.16 -10.83
C ARG A 40 -6.50 6.25 -10.12
N THR A 41 -7.40 5.64 -10.84
CA THR A 41 -8.38 4.78 -10.21
C THR A 41 -7.76 3.54 -9.61
N GLN A 42 -6.72 3.03 -10.26
CA GLN A 42 -6.05 1.85 -9.75
C GLN A 42 -5.33 2.19 -8.46
N TYR A 43 -4.62 3.31 -8.44
CA TYR A 43 -3.88 3.70 -7.25
C TYR A 43 -4.85 3.96 -6.09
N ALA A 44 -6.01 4.57 -6.40
CA ALA A 44 -6.99 4.84 -5.36
C ALA A 44 -7.42 3.56 -4.67
N ARG A 45 -7.52 2.46 -5.41
CA ARG A 45 -7.93 1.22 -4.82
C ARG A 45 -6.87 0.69 -3.87
N TYR A 46 -5.61 0.95 -4.16
CA TYR A 46 -4.53 0.50 -3.27
C TYR A 46 -4.70 1.15 -1.89
N GLU A 47 -5.04 2.43 -1.84
CA GLU A 47 -5.20 3.10 -0.56
C GLU A 47 -6.54 2.80 0.10
N LYS A 48 -7.47 2.20 -0.64
CA LYS A 48 -8.73 1.86 -0.07
C LYS A 48 -8.79 0.47 0.52
N GLY A 49 -7.76 -0.29 0.35
CA GLY A 49 -7.71 -1.60 0.96
C GLY A 49 -8.03 -2.75 0.05
N GLU A 50 -7.75 -2.63 -1.23
CA GLU A 50 -7.91 -3.74 -2.11
C GLU A 50 -6.62 -4.52 -2.14
N ASP A 51 -6.71 -5.81 -2.27
CA ASP A 51 -5.53 -6.65 -2.31
C ASP A 51 -4.75 -6.36 -3.56
N LEU A 52 -3.43 -6.49 -3.50
CA LEU A 52 -2.60 -6.20 -4.63
C LEU A 52 -1.83 -7.42 -5.08
N ARG A 53 -1.50 -7.43 -6.34
CA ARG A 53 -0.67 -8.49 -6.85
C ARG A 53 0.72 -8.18 -6.41
N PHE A 54 1.54 -9.19 -6.33
CA PHE A 54 2.93 -9.01 -5.94
C PHE A 54 3.65 -8.04 -6.86
N THR A 55 3.40 -8.11 -8.16
CA THR A 55 4.10 -7.20 -9.08
C THR A 55 3.71 -5.76 -8.83
N SER A 56 2.48 -5.52 -8.37
CA SER A 56 2.05 -4.18 -8.05
C SER A 56 2.76 -3.69 -6.79
N LEU A 57 2.99 -4.61 -5.85
CA LEU A 57 3.70 -4.25 -4.63
C LEU A 57 5.12 -3.84 -4.96
N VAL A 58 5.77 -4.58 -5.86
CA VAL A 58 7.13 -4.26 -6.24
C VAL A 58 7.17 -2.90 -6.89
N LYS A 59 6.21 -2.62 -7.76
CA LYS A 59 6.17 -1.34 -8.44
C LYS A 59 5.93 -0.20 -7.45
N LEU A 60 5.07 -0.42 -6.48
CA LEU A 60 4.81 0.58 -5.45
C LEU A 60 6.06 0.87 -4.64
N ALA A 61 6.73 -0.18 -4.19
CA ALA A 61 7.94 0.00 -3.39
C ALA A 61 8.95 0.83 -4.17
N HIS A 62 9.15 0.49 -5.44
CA HIS A 62 10.09 1.23 -6.26
C HIS A 62 9.64 2.68 -6.46
N SER A 63 8.34 2.92 -6.57
CA SER A 63 7.86 4.27 -6.78
C SER A 63 8.11 5.14 -5.56
N PHE A 64 8.27 4.52 -4.39
CA PHE A 64 8.60 5.26 -3.18
C PHE A 64 10.11 5.28 -2.94
N GLY A 65 10.88 4.66 -3.84
CA GLY A 65 12.32 4.62 -3.68
C GLY A 65 12.77 3.63 -2.62
N LEU A 66 11.98 2.63 -2.34
CA LEU A 66 12.27 1.68 -1.29
C LEU A 66 12.46 0.28 -1.80
N THR A 67 13.18 -0.53 -1.03
CA THR A 67 13.24 -1.95 -1.29
C THR A 67 11.98 -2.54 -0.69
N LEU A 68 11.67 -3.78 -1.01
CA LEU A 68 10.49 -4.40 -0.43
C LEU A 68 10.63 -4.51 1.08
N SER A 69 11.83 -4.77 1.55
CA SER A 69 12.08 -4.86 2.97
C SER A 69 11.76 -3.53 3.66
N GLN A 70 12.19 -2.43 3.08
CA GLN A 70 11.92 -1.12 3.64
C GLN A 70 10.44 -0.79 3.58
N PHE A 71 9.80 -1.21 2.49
CA PHE A 71 8.40 -0.93 2.30
C PHE A 71 7.58 -1.60 3.42
N PHE A 72 7.95 -2.81 3.79
CA PHE A 72 7.23 -3.53 4.82
C PHE A 72 7.80 -3.37 6.22
N GLU A 73 8.70 -2.44 6.40
CA GLU A 73 9.26 -2.21 7.70
C GLU A 73 8.19 -1.92 8.74
N GLY A 74 8.23 -2.56 9.83
CA GLY A 74 7.26 -2.38 10.91
C GLY A 74 5.91 -3.02 10.63
N PHE A 75 5.85 -3.80 9.52
CA PHE A 75 4.61 -4.34 9.15
C PHE A 75 4.21 -5.55 9.89
N GLU A 76 5.10 -6.40 10.23
CA GLU A 76 4.81 -7.58 10.79
C GLU A 76 4.23 -7.60 12.01
N GLY A 77 4.28 -7.13 12.63
CA GLY A 77 3.61 -7.29 13.73
C GLY A 77 3.58 -8.53 14.34
N ARG A 78 2.98 -9.29 14.34
CA ARG A 78 2.84 -10.33 15.08
C ARG A 78 3.08 -11.52 14.72
N SER A 79 3.24 -11.74 14.03
CA SER A 79 3.36 -12.96 13.60
C SER A 79 4.30 -13.70 14.23
N ARG A 80 4.70 -13.51 15.27
CA ARG A 80 5.55 -14.22 15.80
C ARG A 80 5.23 -15.51 15.84
N THR A 81 4.20 -15.88 15.78
CA THR A 81 3.91 -17.24 15.96
C THR A 81 4.15 -17.89 14.70
N GLY A 82 4.31 -17.18 13.73
CA GLY A 82 4.57 -17.84 12.52
C GLY A 82 3.49 -18.68 12.11
N LYS A 83 2.37 -18.59 12.60
CA LYS A 83 1.43 -19.40 12.22
C LYS A 83 0.81 -18.91 11.09
N TYR A 84 0.87 -19.12 10.16
CA TYR A 84 0.23 -18.68 9.08
C TYR A 84 -0.06 -19.73 8.31
#